data_37c3b30d2b4ca1d21da2a6948980d314
#
_entry.id   37c3b30d2b4ca1d21da2a6948980d314
#
_cell.length_a   1.000
_cell.length_b   1.000
_cell.length_c   1.000
_cell.angle_alpha   90.00
_cell.angle_beta   90.00
_cell.angle_gamma   90.00
#
_symmetry.space_group_name_H-M   'P 1'
#
loop_
_entity.id
_entity.type
_entity.pdbx_description
1 polymer ?
#
loop_
_entity_poly.entity_id
_entity_poly.type
_entity_poly.pdbx_seq_one_letter_code
_entity_poly.pdbx_strand_id
1 'polypeptide(L)'
;FQEMLDHHCTAVVLALSEFDIDFWFPNIKAVAQAGKEMGLTVYLDTWGIGKWFGGEPPSLFLTNNPGNRQVSALTGEPLPACCFNTKAFREYFFEICEKLAREVDADGFFWDEPHYALPKGYASITGGAGDDWSCRCAFCQRMFEEQYGYAMPRQLTPEVKRFRHDRALDILETASQRIRQIRPTSKIICCVHAT
;
A
#
# COMPACT_ATOMS: atom_id res chain seq x y z
N PHE A 1 -10.15 18.50 15.59
CA PHE A 1 -10.65 19.01 14.29
C PHE A 1 -10.95 20.51 14.30
N GLN A 2 -11.41 21.11 15.44
CA GLN A 2 -11.69 22.54 15.47
C GLN A 2 -10.49 23.38 15.02
N GLU A 3 -9.30 23.10 15.51
CA GLU A 3 -8.07 23.78 15.10
C GLU A 3 -7.81 23.70 13.58
N MET A 4 -8.11 22.55 12.96
CA MET A 4 -8.00 22.39 11.51
C MET A 4 -8.95 23.33 10.76
N LEU A 5 -10.19 23.45 11.23
CA LEU A 5 -11.16 24.36 10.63
C LEU A 5 -10.77 25.82 10.82
N ASP A 6 -10.24 26.18 11.98
CA ASP A 6 -9.74 27.54 12.28
C ASP A 6 -8.56 27.93 11.35
N HIS A 7 -7.81 26.92 10.87
CA HIS A 7 -6.77 27.05 9.85
C HIS A 7 -7.26 26.82 8.41
N HIS A 8 -8.57 26.84 8.18
CA HIS A 8 -9.20 26.68 6.87
C HIS A 8 -8.95 25.32 6.17
N CYS A 9 -8.63 24.27 6.93
CA CYS A 9 -8.59 22.93 6.38
C CYS A 9 -10.00 22.46 5.99
N THR A 10 -10.14 21.84 4.84
CA THR A 10 -11.42 21.33 4.32
C THR A 10 -11.47 19.81 4.26
N ALA A 11 -10.33 19.15 4.51
CA ALA A 11 -10.22 17.71 4.48
C ALA A 11 -9.24 17.19 5.53
N VAL A 12 -9.42 15.92 5.90
CA VAL A 12 -8.50 15.17 6.76
C VAL A 12 -8.20 13.82 6.15
N VAL A 13 -6.95 13.38 6.27
CA VAL A 13 -6.51 12.03 5.92
C VAL A 13 -6.23 11.29 7.23
N LEU A 14 -6.91 10.17 7.43
CA LEU A 14 -6.73 9.30 8.60
C LEU A 14 -5.78 8.17 8.20
N ALA A 15 -4.52 8.26 8.61
CA ALA A 15 -3.53 7.22 8.40
C ALA A 15 -3.80 6.03 9.33
N LEU A 16 -3.88 4.83 8.76
CA LEU A 16 -4.28 3.61 9.44
C LEU A 16 -3.18 2.56 9.33
N SER A 17 -2.95 1.87 10.44
CA SER A 17 -2.11 0.69 10.52
C SER A 17 -2.93 -0.58 10.72
N GLU A 18 -2.29 -1.74 10.63
CA GLU A 18 -2.93 -3.02 10.96
C GLU A 18 -3.39 -3.06 12.42
N PHE A 19 -2.67 -2.38 13.34
CA PHE A 19 -3.08 -2.26 14.74
C PHE A 19 -4.40 -1.49 14.90
N ASP A 20 -4.61 -0.45 14.09
CA ASP A 20 -5.86 0.31 14.11
C ASP A 20 -7.02 -0.56 13.64
N ILE A 21 -6.79 -1.40 12.62
CA ILE A 21 -7.82 -2.31 12.09
C ILE A 21 -8.17 -3.41 13.09
N ASP A 22 -7.16 -3.97 13.78
CA ASP A 22 -7.35 -5.13 14.62
C ASP A 22 -7.80 -4.77 16.05
N PHE A 23 -7.30 -3.67 16.61
CA PHE A 23 -7.51 -3.32 18.03
C PHE A 23 -8.30 -2.03 18.25
N TRP A 24 -8.24 -1.06 17.32
CA TRP A 24 -8.79 0.28 17.51
C TRP A 24 -9.88 0.65 16.50
N PHE A 25 -10.46 -0.33 15.83
CA PHE A 25 -11.43 -0.10 14.76
C PHE A 25 -12.64 0.76 15.17
N PRO A 26 -13.23 0.64 16.37
CA PRO A 26 -14.27 1.55 16.83
C PRO A 26 -13.82 3.01 16.88
N ASN A 27 -12.54 3.26 17.20
CA ASN A 27 -11.98 4.62 17.25
C ASN A 27 -11.87 5.23 15.85
N ILE A 28 -11.46 4.42 14.85
CA ILE A 28 -11.44 4.86 13.45
C ILE A 28 -12.81 5.37 13.02
N LYS A 29 -13.85 4.59 13.31
CA LYS A 29 -15.25 4.95 12.98
C LYS A 29 -15.67 6.24 13.67
N ALA A 30 -15.39 6.38 14.97
CA ALA A 30 -15.74 7.56 15.74
C ALA A 30 -15.01 8.82 15.25
N VAL A 31 -13.71 8.70 14.94
CA VAL A 31 -12.91 9.83 14.43
C VAL A 31 -13.37 10.24 13.03
N ALA A 32 -13.63 9.28 12.13
CA ALA A 32 -14.16 9.58 10.81
C ALA A 32 -15.51 10.29 10.89
N GLN A 33 -16.44 9.79 11.70
CA GLN A 33 -17.74 10.39 11.92
C GLN A 33 -17.61 11.82 12.48
N ALA A 34 -16.78 12.04 13.49
CA ALA A 34 -16.55 13.37 14.05
C ALA A 34 -16.01 14.36 13.00
N GLY A 35 -15.10 13.92 12.11
CA GLY A 35 -14.62 14.75 11.01
C GLY A 35 -15.75 15.14 10.05
N LYS A 36 -16.60 14.18 9.69
CA LYS A 36 -17.78 14.41 8.84
C LYS A 36 -18.79 15.37 9.46
N GLU A 37 -19.11 15.19 10.75
CA GLU A 37 -20.02 16.07 11.50
C GLU A 37 -19.53 17.52 11.56
N MET A 38 -18.22 17.71 11.54
CA MET A 38 -17.60 19.03 11.48
C MET A 38 -17.44 19.60 10.05
N GLY A 39 -17.93 18.88 9.03
CA GLY A 39 -17.91 19.34 7.65
C GLY A 39 -16.60 19.08 6.89
N LEU A 40 -15.69 18.30 7.43
CA LEU A 40 -14.46 17.90 6.73
C LEU A 40 -14.73 16.77 5.73
N THR A 41 -14.04 16.81 4.61
CA THR A 41 -13.90 15.63 3.73
C THR A 41 -12.93 14.65 4.38
N VAL A 42 -13.35 13.39 4.56
CA VAL A 42 -12.57 12.37 5.26
C VAL A 42 -12.03 11.35 4.27
N TYR A 43 -10.71 11.16 4.26
CA TYR A 43 -10.03 10.11 3.50
C TYR A 43 -9.39 9.10 4.45
N LEU A 44 -9.42 7.82 4.05
CA LEU A 44 -8.75 6.73 4.76
C LEU A 44 -7.46 6.39 4.02
N ASP A 45 -6.36 6.45 4.73
CA ASP A 45 -5.06 6.10 4.22
C ASP A 45 -4.60 4.77 4.82
N THR A 46 -4.33 3.79 3.96
CA THR A 46 -3.84 2.47 4.37
C THR A 46 -2.33 2.43 4.60
N TRP A 47 -1.76 3.55 4.99
CA TRP A 47 -0.34 3.82 5.20
C TRP A 47 0.43 2.70 5.91
N GLY A 48 -0.11 2.15 6.99
CA GLY A 48 0.55 1.14 7.81
C GLY A 48 0.22 -0.32 7.44
N ILE A 49 -0.47 -0.60 6.32
CA ILE A 49 -0.87 -1.95 5.94
C ILE A 49 0.21 -2.61 5.07
N GLY A 50 0.79 -3.72 5.54
CA GLY A 50 1.75 -4.51 4.78
C GLY A 50 3.10 -3.83 4.53
N LYS A 51 3.32 -2.64 5.02
CA LYS A 51 4.55 -1.86 4.85
C LYS A 51 4.99 -1.73 3.38
N TRP A 52 4.07 -1.55 2.47
CA TRP A 52 4.36 -1.29 1.05
C TRP A 52 3.95 0.11 0.60
N PHE A 53 3.30 0.84 1.48
CA PHE A 53 3.15 2.29 1.43
C PHE A 53 4.30 2.96 2.21
N GLY A 54 4.33 4.27 2.27
CA GLY A 54 5.33 5.04 3.02
C GLY A 54 5.39 4.76 4.53
N GLY A 55 4.43 4.01 5.07
CA GLY A 55 4.28 3.76 6.50
C GLY A 55 5.42 3.01 7.18
N GLU A 56 5.71 3.40 8.43
CA GLU A 56 6.78 2.81 9.23
C GLU A 56 6.36 1.68 10.18
N PRO A 57 5.07 1.49 10.57
CA PRO A 57 4.69 0.46 11.51
C PRO A 57 5.12 -0.93 11.05
N PRO A 58 5.50 -1.82 11.97
CA PRO A 58 5.69 -3.22 11.66
C PRO A 58 4.39 -3.83 11.15
N SER A 59 4.45 -4.67 10.12
CA SER A 59 3.28 -5.38 9.64
C SER A 59 3.00 -6.61 10.50
N LEU A 60 1.81 -6.68 11.09
CA LEU A 60 1.31 -7.87 11.80
C LEU A 60 1.11 -9.03 10.81
N PHE A 61 0.62 -8.73 9.61
CA PHE A 61 0.48 -9.73 8.57
C PHE A 61 1.83 -10.42 8.27
N LEU A 62 2.91 -9.65 8.09
CA LEU A 62 4.24 -10.21 7.85
C LEU A 62 4.81 -10.99 9.02
N THR A 63 4.49 -10.59 10.25
CA THR A 63 4.89 -11.32 11.45
C THR A 63 4.30 -12.73 11.44
N ASN A 64 3.05 -12.86 11.03
CA ASN A 64 2.35 -14.14 10.96
C ASN A 64 2.58 -14.89 9.64
N ASN A 65 3.01 -14.20 8.58
CA ASN A 65 3.19 -14.75 7.22
C ASN A 65 4.56 -14.36 6.65
N PRO A 66 5.69 -14.78 7.24
CA PRO A 66 7.03 -14.30 6.87
C PRO A 66 7.43 -14.66 5.43
N GLY A 67 6.83 -15.68 4.82
CA GLY A 67 7.06 -16.06 3.41
C GLY A 67 6.48 -15.07 2.39
N ASN A 68 5.70 -14.07 2.83
CA ASN A 68 5.12 -13.05 1.95
C ASN A 68 5.97 -11.77 1.83
N ARG A 69 7.22 -11.80 2.26
CA ARG A 69 8.14 -10.66 2.17
C ARG A 69 8.57 -10.38 0.75
N GLN A 70 8.76 -9.11 0.45
CA GLN A 70 9.55 -8.71 -0.71
C GLN A 70 11.00 -9.18 -0.53
N VAL A 71 11.70 -9.40 -1.64
CA VAL A 71 13.07 -9.90 -1.67
C VAL A 71 13.92 -9.00 -2.55
N SER A 72 15.11 -8.63 -2.04
CA SER A 72 16.13 -7.91 -2.80
C SER A 72 16.58 -8.71 -4.02
N ALA A 73 16.74 -8.04 -5.15
CA ALA A 73 17.15 -8.67 -6.39
C ALA A 73 18.63 -9.07 -6.38
N LEU A 74 19.50 -8.28 -5.77
CA LEU A 74 20.93 -8.53 -5.74
C LEU A 74 21.32 -9.49 -4.61
N THR A 75 20.86 -9.22 -3.38
CA THR A 75 21.30 -10.00 -2.21
C THR A 75 20.46 -11.25 -2.00
N GLY A 76 19.19 -11.26 -2.42
CA GLY A 76 18.25 -12.33 -2.11
C GLY A 76 17.66 -12.25 -0.70
N GLU A 77 17.99 -11.20 0.06
CA GLU A 77 17.52 -11.01 1.43
C GLU A 77 16.05 -10.58 1.49
N PRO A 78 15.29 -11.09 2.47
CA PRO A 78 13.90 -10.66 2.68
C PRO A 78 13.86 -9.24 3.26
N LEU A 79 12.97 -8.42 2.69
CA LEU A 79 12.75 -7.03 3.08
C LEU A 79 11.52 -6.90 3.99
N PRO A 80 11.43 -5.85 4.81
CA PRO A 80 10.35 -5.68 5.78
C PRO A 80 9.03 -5.16 5.17
N ALA A 81 8.69 -5.56 3.96
CA ALA A 81 7.47 -5.18 3.26
C ALA A 81 6.80 -6.39 2.61
N CYS A 82 5.46 -6.39 2.55
CA CYS A 82 4.69 -7.42 1.89
C CYS A 82 4.90 -7.40 0.37
N CYS A 83 5.06 -8.58 -0.21
CA CYS A 83 4.96 -8.72 -1.65
C CYS A 83 3.49 -8.71 -2.05
N PHE A 84 3.06 -7.64 -2.69
CA PHE A 84 1.67 -7.46 -3.13
C PHE A 84 1.29 -8.31 -4.37
N ASN A 85 2.17 -9.17 -4.82
CA ASN A 85 1.87 -10.21 -5.82
C ASN A 85 1.48 -11.55 -5.18
N THR A 86 1.70 -11.75 -3.87
CA THR A 86 1.28 -12.97 -3.20
C THR A 86 -0.23 -12.96 -2.97
N LYS A 87 -0.88 -14.10 -3.26
CA LYS A 87 -2.33 -14.24 -3.10
C LYS A 87 -2.78 -13.91 -1.68
N ALA A 88 -2.08 -14.42 -0.67
CA ALA A 88 -2.44 -14.22 0.73
C ALA A 88 -2.44 -12.75 1.13
N PHE A 89 -1.41 -11.97 0.73
CA PHE A 89 -1.40 -10.54 1.05
C PHE A 89 -2.46 -9.76 0.26
N ARG A 90 -2.66 -10.09 -1.02
CA ARG A 90 -3.71 -9.43 -1.83
C ARG A 90 -5.09 -9.61 -1.22
N GLU A 91 -5.45 -10.83 -0.84
CA GLU A 91 -6.74 -11.12 -0.19
C GLU A 91 -6.88 -10.33 1.12
N TYR A 92 -5.88 -10.39 1.98
CA TYR A 92 -5.86 -9.64 3.24
C TYR A 92 -6.03 -8.13 3.03
N PHE A 93 -5.28 -7.54 2.09
CA PHE A 93 -5.38 -6.11 1.79
C PHE A 93 -6.76 -5.72 1.24
N PHE A 94 -7.29 -6.52 0.34
CA PHE A 94 -8.62 -6.28 -0.22
C PHE A 94 -9.72 -6.39 0.83
N GLU A 95 -9.66 -7.37 1.71
CA GLU A 95 -10.61 -7.52 2.83
C GLU A 95 -10.60 -6.30 3.75
N ILE A 96 -9.42 -5.75 4.06
CA ILE A 96 -9.30 -4.50 4.83
C ILE A 96 -9.95 -3.34 4.07
N CYS A 97 -9.64 -3.16 2.80
CA CYS A 97 -10.22 -2.08 2.00
C CYS A 97 -11.76 -2.18 1.93
N GLU A 98 -12.29 -3.39 1.74
CA GLU A 98 -13.72 -3.64 1.72
C GLU A 98 -14.37 -3.40 3.08
N LYS A 99 -13.74 -3.83 4.18
CA LYS A 99 -14.20 -3.59 5.54
C LYS A 99 -14.27 -2.08 5.82
N LEU A 100 -13.21 -1.35 5.51
CA LEU A 100 -13.15 0.10 5.65
C LEU A 100 -14.25 0.79 4.82
N ALA A 101 -14.41 0.40 3.56
CA ALA A 101 -15.42 0.98 2.68
C ALA A 101 -16.85 0.70 3.17
N ARG A 102 -17.09 -0.43 3.81
CA ARG A 102 -18.41 -0.83 4.31
C ARG A 102 -18.76 -0.18 5.63
N GLU A 103 -17.80 -0.09 6.55
CA GLU A 103 -18.06 0.21 7.94
C GLU A 103 -17.63 1.60 8.41
N VAL A 104 -16.76 2.29 7.67
CA VAL A 104 -16.30 3.64 8.03
C VAL A 104 -16.95 4.66 7.13
N ASP A 105 -17.56 5.68 7.70
CA ASP A 105 -18.15 6.78 6.92
C ASP A 105 -17.06 7.77 6.48
N ALA A 106 -16.43 7.46 5.34
CA ALA A 106 -15.41 8.28 4.72
C ALA A 106 -15.77 8.61 3.26
N ASP A 107 -15.24 9.71 2.73
CA ASP A 107 -15.49 10.17 1.37
C ASP A 107 -14.60 9.47 0.34
N GLY A 108 -13.50 8.87 0.78
CA GLY A 108 -12.60 8.18 -0.12
C GLY A 108 -11.39 7.55 0.56
N PHE A 109 -10.47 7.11 -0.30
CA PHE A 109 -9.21 6.50 0.09
C PHE A 109 -8.04 7.31 -0.45
N PHE A 110 -6.96 7.29 0.31
CA PHE A 110 -5.69 7.90 -0.03
C PHE A 110 -4.63 6.80 -0.08
N TRP A 111 -3.95 6.67 -1.21
CA TRP A 111 -2.81 5.75 -1.38
C TRP A 111 -1.54 6.57 -1.19
N ASP A 112 -0.93 6.47 -0.02
CA ASP A 112 0.30 7.21 0.29
C ASP A 112 1.52 6.48 -0.26
N GLU A 113 2.16 7.09 -1.25
CA GLU A 113 3.42 6.65 -1.83
C GLU A 113 3.55 5.13 -2.06
N PRO A 114 2.61 4.50 -2.81
CA PRO A 114 2.67 3.06 -3.03
C PRO A 114 3.91 2.69 -3.86
N HIS A 115 4.83 1.97 -3.24
CA HIS A 115 6.10 1.61 -3.88
C HIS A 115 6.61 0.22 -3.46
N TYR A 116 7.53 -0.33 -4.26
CA TYR A 116 8.29 -1.49 -3.82
C TYR A 116 9.25 -1.11 -2.69
N ALA A 117 9.50 -2.05 -1.79
CA ALA A 117 10.47 -1.83 -0.73
C ALA A 117 11.83 -1.44 -1.30
N LEU A 118 12.46 -0.49 -0.67
CA LEU A 118 13.77 0.01 -1.03
C LEU A 118 14.83 -0.78 -0.25
N PRO A 119 15.68 -1.61 -0.89
CA PRO A 119 16.59 -2.52 -0.19
C PRO A 119 17.54 -1.82 0.77
N LYS A 120 17.89 -0.58 0.47
CA LYS A 120 18.78 0.27 1.33
C LYS A 120 18.04 1.51 1.86
N GLY A 121 16.72 1.42 2.00
CA GLY A 121 15.90 2.53 2.46
C GLY A 121 16.03 3.77 1.56
N TYR A 122 15.93 4.95 2.14
CA TYR A 122 15.98 6.22 1.39
C TYR A 122 17.31 6.46 0.67
N ALA A 123 18.40 5.79 1.05
CA ALA A 123 19.66 5.85 0.28
C ALA A 123 19.50 5.36 -1.17
N SER A 124 18.48 4.53 -1.44
CA SER A 124 18.16 4.08 -2.79
C SER A 124 17.60 5.22 -3.69
N ILE A 125 16.93 6.20 -3.09
CA ILE A 125 16.35 7.35 -3.81
C ILE A 125 17.44 8.37 -4.14
N THR A 126 18.41 8.55 -3.25
CA THR A 126 19.47 9.56 -3.39
C THR A 126 20.67 9.11 -4.23
N GLY A 127 20.58 7.95 -4.89
CA GLY A 127 21.64 7.45 -5.79
C GLY A 127 22.81 6.76 -5.08
N GLY A 128 22.77 6.62 -3.76
CA GLY A 128 23.84 5.95 -2.98
C GLY A 128 23.71 4.43 -2.83
N ALA A 129 22.64 3.85 -3.35
CA ALA A 129 22.27 2.46 -3.06
C ALA A 129 22.69 1.43 -4.11
N GLY A 130 23.26 1.86 -5.22
CA GLY A 130 23.56 0.98 -6.35
C GLY A 130 22.27 0.47 -7.03
N ASP A 131 22.41 -0.55 -7.89
CA ASP A 131 21.34 -1.06 -8.75
C ASP A 131 20.43 -2.09 -8.04
N ASP A 132 20.37 -2.12 -6.72
CA ASP A 132 19.52 -3.08 -6.01
C ASP A 132 18.06 -2.60 -5.99
N TRP A 133 17.15 -3.55 -6.16
CA TRP A 133 15.72 -3.32 -6.26
C TRP A 133 14.92 -4.49 -5.65
N SER A 134 13.62 -4.32 -5.50
CA SER A 134 12.65 -5.37 -5.13
C SER A 134 11.42 -5.29 -6.05
N CYS A 135 10.60 -6.30 -6.18
CA CYS A 135 10.64 -7.58 -5.49
C CYS A 135 11.08 -8.69 -6.45
N ARG A 136 12.03 -9.49 -6.05
CA ARG A 136 12.46 -10.69 -6.77
C ARG A 136 12.20 -11.97 -5.95
N CYS A 137 11.09 -12.05 -5.22
CA CYS A 137 10.66 -13.27 -4.52
C CYS A 137 10.24 -14.37 -5.51
N ALA A 138 10.11 -15.61 -5.04
CA ALA A 138 9.73 -16.75 -5.88
C ALA A 138 8.39 -16.53 -6.62
N PHE A 139 7.43 -15.83 -6.04
CA PHE A 139 6.16 -15.49 -6.68
C PHE A 139 6.36 -14.55 -7.86
N CYS A 140 7.12 -13.47 -7.66
CA CYS A 140 7.42 -12.51 -8.73
C CYS A 140 8.21 -13.16 -9.87
N GLN A 141 9.18 -14.02 -9.55
CA GLN A 141 9.96 -14.73 -10.56
C GLN A 141 9.07 -15.64 -11.44
N ARG A 142 8.17 -16.42 -10.84
CA ARG A 142 7.24 -17.26 -11.60
C ARG A 142 6.29 -16.44 -12.47
N MET A 143 5.68 -15.40 -11.93
CA MET A 143 4.77 -14.52 -12.69
C MET A 143 5.48 -13.85 -13.87
N PHE A 144 6.73 -13.43 -13.65
CA PHE A 144 7.54 -12.86 -14.72
C PHE A 144 7.84 -13.88 -15.82
N GLU A 145 8.25 -15.09 -15.44
CA GLU A 145 8.54 -16.18 -16.39
C GLU A 145 7.29 -16.59 -17.17
N GLU A 146 6.14 -16.68 -16.52
CA GLU A 146 4.84 -16.93 -17.17
C GLU A 146 4.48 -15.83 -18.18
N GLN A 147 4.79 -14.57 -17.88
CA GLN A 147 4.45 -13.42 -18.74
C GLN A 147 5.43 -13.23 -19.91
N TYR A 148 6.73 -13.47 -19.70
CA TYR A 148 7.78 -13.14 -20.66
C TYR A 148 8.47 -14.36 -21.27
N GLY A 149 8.25 -15.57 -20.74
CA GLY A 149 8.78 -16.83 -21.28
C GLY A 149 10.26 -17.10 -20.92
N TYR A 150 10.84 -16.32 -20.00
CA TYR A 150 12.21 -16.53 -19.53
C TYR A 150 12.37 -16.13 -18.06
N ALA A 151 13.43 -16.62 -17.40
CA ALA A 151 13.68 -16.38 -16.00
C ALA A 151 13.90 -14.88 -15.70
N MET A 152 13.30 -14.36 -14.62
CA MET A 152 13.42 -12.97 -14.21
C MET A 152 14.88 -12.58 -13.95
N PRO A 153 15.43 -11.57 -14.67
CA PRO A 153 16.81 -11.12 -14.48
C PRO A 153 17.05 -10.54 -13.08
N ARG A 154 18.32 -10.48 -12.68
CA ARG A 154 18.74 -9.70 -11.50
C ARG A 154 18.89 -8.20 -11.82
N GLN A 155 19.19 -7.87 -13.07
CA GLN A 155 19.27 -6.51 -13.56
C GLN A 155 17.87 -5.92 -13.74
N LEU A 156 17.74 -4.62 -13.49
CA LEU A 156 16.49 -3.88 -13.67
C LEU A 156 16.29 -3.52 -15.15
N THR A 157 16.00 -4.55 -16.00
CA THR A 157 15.75 -4.36 -17.42
C THR A 157 14.44 -3.61 -17.68
N PRO A 158 14.19 -3.11 -18.92
CA PRO A 158 12.91 -2.50 -19.28
C PRO A 158 11.69 -3.40 -18.99
N GLU A 159 11.80 -4.73 -19.26
CA GLU A 159 10.74 -5.70 -19.00
C GLU A 159 10.48 -5.85 -17.50
N VAL A 160 11.53 -5.89 -16.67
CA VAL A 160 11.39 -5.94 -15.20
C VAL A 160 10.74 -4.66 -14.68
N LYS A 161 11.14 -3.49 -15.19
CA LYS A 161 10.50 -2.21 -14.83
C LYS A 161 9.01 -2.22 -15.18
N ARG A 162 8.66 -2.66 -16.39
CA ARG A 162 7.26 -2.77 -16.83
C ARG A 162 6.47 -3.76 -15.97
N PHE A 163 7.00 -4.95 -15.73
CA PHE A 163 6.37 -5.94 -14.85
C PHE A 163 6.08 -5.35 -13.47
N ARG A 164 7.05 -4.68 -12.84
CA ARG A 164 6.88 -4.07 -11.54
C ARG A 164 5.79 -2.99 -11.55
N HIS A 165 5.82 -2.11 -12.53
CA HIS A 165 4.82 -1.07 -12.72
C HIS A 165 3.41 -1.67 -12.86
N ASP A 166 3.24 -2.63 -13.78
CA ASP A 166 1.94 -3.25 -14.04
C ASP A 166 1.39 -3.97 -12.80
N ARG A 167 2.24 -4.61 -12.02
CA ARG A 167 1.84 -5.26 -10.76
C ARG A 167 1.43 -4.28 -9.67
N ALA A 168 2.12 -3.14 -9.57
CA ALA A 168 1.74 -2.09 -8.62
C ALA A 168 0.40 -1.45 -9.01
N LEU A 169 0.18 -1.17 -10.28
CA LEU A 169 -1.12 -0.67 -10.76
C LEU A 169 -2.23 -1.68 -10.51
N ASP A 170 -2.03 -2.95 -10.85
CA ASP A 170 -3.04 -3.99 -10.74
C ASP A 170 -3.62 -4.14 -9.33
N ILE A 171 -2.78 -4.09 -8.27
CA ILE A 171 -3.31 -4.16 -6.90
C ILE A 171 -4.10 -2.90 -6.52
N LEU A 172 -3.63 -1.71 -6.91
CA LEU A 172 -4.31 -0.44 -6.62
C LEU A 172 -5.64 -0.32 -7.38
N GLU A 173 -5.65 -0.69 -8.65
CA GLU A 173 -6.86 -0.70 -9.47
C GLU A 173 -7.87 -1.71 -8.93
N THR A 174 -7.43 -2.92 -8.60
CA THR A 174 -8.31 -3.96 -8.03
C THR A 174 -8.90 -3.50 -6.70
N ALA A 175 -8.10 -2.95 -5.79
CA ALA A 175 -8.59 -2.41 -4.52
C ALA A 175 -9.60 -1.28 -4.76
N SER A 176 -9.28 -0.35 -5.66
CA SER A 176 -10.16 0.77 -6.00
C SER A 176 -11.50 0.32 -6.59
N GLN A 177 -11.48 -0.71 -7.43
CA GLN A 177 -12.70 -1.30 -8.00
C GLN A 177 -13.57 -1.94 -6.91
N ARG A 178 -12.96 -2.73 -6.00
CA ARG A 178 -13.68 -3.37 -4.89
C ARG A 178 -14.28 -2.34 -3.92
N ILE A 179 -13.55 -1.28 -3.61
CA ILE A 179 -14.06 -0.15 -2.81
C ILE A 179 -15.29 0.46 -3.48
N ARG A 180 -15.21 0.75 -4.79
CA ARG A 180 -16.33 1.36 -5.54
C ARG A 180 -17.52 0.43 -5.75
N GLN A 181 -17.35 -0.87 -5.72
CA GLN A 181 -18.48 -1.82 -5.70
C GLN A 181 -19.31 -1.68 -4.42
N ILE A 182 -18.67 -1.33 -3.29
CA ILE A 182 -19.34 -1.12 -2.00
C ILE A 182 -19.84 0.33 -1.87
N ARG A 183 -18.99 1.28 -2.24
CA ARG A 183 -19.24 2.73 -2.15
C ARG A 183 -18.93 3.41 -3.49
N PRO A 184 -19.90 3.46 -4.43
CA PRO A 184 -19.66 3.94 -5.81
C PRO A 184 -19.12 5.36 -5.91
N THR A 185 -19.44 6.22 -4.94
CA THR A 185 -19.00 7.63 -4.89
C THR A 185 -17.64 7.82 -4.26
N SER A 186 -16.97 6.75 -3.80
CA SER A 186 -15.68 6.83 -3.13
C SER A 186 -14.61 7.44 -4.04
N LYS A 187 -13.99 8.51 -3.56
CA LYS A 187 -12.85 9.15 -4.23
C LYS A 187 -11.59 8.36 -3.95
N ILE A 188 -10.71 8.27 -4.94
CA ILE A 188 -9.40 7.63 -4.79
C ILE A 188 -8.34 8.67 -5.14
N ILE A 189 -7.44 8.92 -4.20
CA ILE A 189 -6.28 9.80 -4.36
C ILE A 189 -5.04 8.94 -4.25
N CYS A 190 -4.04 9.21 -5.08
CA CYS A 190 -2.73 8.57 -5.00
C CYS A 190 -1.66 9.65 -4.88
N CYS A 191 -0.88 9.61 -3.81
CA CYS A 191 0.32 10.41 -3.65
C CYS A 191 1.48 9.68 -4.33
N VAL A 192 2.17 10.36 -5.23
CA VAL A 192 3.35 9.82 -5.93
C VAL A 192 4.46 10.84 -5.94
N HIS A 193 5.69 10.38 -5.83
CA HIS A 193 6.84 11.26 -6.03
C HIS A 193 6.95 11.65 -7.50
N ALA A 194 7.11 12.93 -7.76
CA ALA A 194 7.55 13.42 -9.06
C ALA A 194 9.06 13.13 -9.18
N THR A 195 9.43 12.10 -9.94
CA THR A 195 10.83 11.76 -10.27
C THR A 195 11.23 12.32 -11.62
#